data_a2a2cd9376e0fa38b4ab662a243cb55e
#
_entry.id   a2a2cd9376e0fa38b4ab662a243cb55e
#
_cell.length_a   1.000
_cell.length_b   1.000
_cell.length_c   1.000
_cell.angle_alpha   90.00
_cell.angle_beta   90.00
_cell.angle_gamma   90.00
#
_symmetry.space_group_name_H-M   'P 1'
#
loop_
_entity.id
_entity.type
_entity.pdbx_description
1 polymer ?
#
loop_
_entity_poly.entity_id
_entity_poly.type
_entity_poly.pdbx_seq_one_letter_code
_entity_poly.pdbx_strand_id
1 'polypeptide(L)'
;SDNSFSNNLAMGGLGISNGSYWHLNNQNPAALVYNRFTTLEMGIASDVRQLVNNQTKDISGNGNINYMGFGVPLLKGGKWVASFGFNPFSNMNYKLFSEELVRGVDGSLTSALVNHDYEGTGGLSQLYFSNGFKLSDDFSFGLKGSYIFGSLSSNISSKVSNEPQFYSNLFEKSSF
;
A
#
# COMPACT_ATOMS: atom_id res chain seq x y z
N SER A 1 1.12 -4.27 -0.86
CA SER A 1 1.83 -5.46 -1.32
C SER A 1 3.01 -5.74 -0.39
N ASP A 2 3.20 -6.99 0.01
CA ASP A 2 4.30 -7.44 0.90
C ASP A 2 5.72 -7.20 0.31
N ASN A 3 5.82 -6.63 -0.85
CA ASN A 3 7.04 -6.50 -1.64
C ASN A 3 7.61 -5.09 -1.65
N SER A 4 7.46 -4.35 -0.56
CA SER A 4 7.88 -2.95 -0.46
C SER A 4 9.38 -2.74 -0.30
N PHE A 5 10.14 -3.79 0.01
CA PHE A 5 11.59 -3.68 0.18
C PHE A 5 12.30 -3.40 -1.15
N SER A 6 13.13 -2.37 -1.19
CA SER A 6 13.78 -1.85 -2.40
C SER A 6 14.60 -2.92 -3.13
N ASN A 7 15.26 -3.81 -2.39
CA ASN A 7 16.02 -4.89 -2.96
C ASN A 7 15.16 -5.91 -3.71
N ASN A 8 13.99 -6.25 -3.16
CA ASN A 8 13.04 -7.14 -3.82
C ASN A 8 12.41 -6.47 -5.05
N LEU A 9 12.09 -5.18 -4.97
CA LEU A 9 11.58 -4.40 -6.09
C LEU A 9 12.60 -4.32 -7.23
N ALA A 10 13.88 -4.11 -6.92
CA ALA A 10 14.95 -4.08 -7.92
C ALA A 10 15.13 -5.41 -8.66
N MET A 11 14.77 -6.53 -8.01
CA MET A 11 14.79 -7.88 -8.61
C MET A 11 13.46 -8.30 -9.22
N GLY A 12 12.59 -7.35 -9.57
CA GLY A 12 11.29 -7.66 -10.15
C GLY A 12 10.30 -8.34 -9.19
N GLY A 13 10.47 -8.14 -7.90
CA GLY A 13 9.58 -8.71 -6.90
C GLY A 13 9.98 -10.10 -6.36
N LEU A 14 11.08 -10.64 -6.80
CA LEU A 14 11.60 -11.95 -6.36
C LEU A 14 12.32 -11.82 -5.00
N GLY A 15 11.57 -11.95 -3.91
CA GLY A 15 12.14 -11.88 -2.57
C GLY A 15 12.13 -13.20 -1.80
N ILE A 16 11.33 -14.19 -2.22
CA ILE A 16 11.09 -15.42 -1.44
C ILE A 16 12.37 -16.24 -1.25
N SER A 17 13.19 -16.35 -2.30
CA SER A 17 14.44 -17.16 -2.29
C SER A 17 15.69 -16.33 -2.00
N ASN A 18 15.58 -15.01 -1.80
CA ASN A 18 16.72 -14.15 -1.61
C ASN A 18 17.17 -14.14 -0.14
N GLY A 19 18.13 -15.02 0.18
CA GLY A 19 18.86 -14.96 1.44
C GLY A 19 20.05 -14.02 1.34
N SER A 20 20.12 -12.98 2.15
CA SER A 20 21.20 -12.01 2.14
C SER A 20 21.79 -11.81 3.53
N TYR A 21 23.11 -11.58 3.60
CA TYR A 21 23.79 -11.25 4.85
C TYR A 21 23.49 -9.83 5.36
N TRP A 22 23.07 -8.94 4.45
CA TRP A 22 22.96 -7.50 4.67
C TRP A 22 21.53 -6.97 4.58
N HIS A 23 20.64 -7.71 3.93
CA HIS A 23 19.28 -7.29 3.69
C HIS A 23 18.26 -8.15 4.43
N LEU A 24 17.22 -7.50 4.94
CA LEU A 24 16.12 -8.18 5.61
C LEU A 24 15.18 -8.77 4.57
N ASN A 25 14.82 -10.04 4.76
CA ASN A 25 13.80 -10.66 3.93
C ASN A 25 12.45 -10.64 4.65
N ASN A 26 11.56 -9.77 4.19
CA ASN A 26 10.21 -9.64 4.73
C ASN A 26 9.22 -10.66 4.14
N GLN A 27 9.51 -11.23 2.98
CA GLN A 27 8.64 -12.21 2.31
C GLN A 27 8.83 -13.63 2.85
N ASN A 28 10.07 -14.00 3.15
CA ASN A 28 10.41 -15.31 3.66
C ASN A 28 11.13 -15.19 5.02
N PRO A 29 10.43 -15.32 6.14
CA PRO A 29 11.03 -15.23 7.47
C PRO A 29 12.13 -16.27 7.71
N ALA A 30 12.05 -17.46 7.08
CA ALA A 30 13.09 -18.47 7.20
C ALA A 30 14.44 -18.01 6.61
N ALA A 31 14.41 -17.14 5.60
CA ALA A 31 15.62 -16.58 4.98
C ALA A 31 16.34 -15.54 5.88
N LEU A 32 15.71 -15.09 6.96
CA LEU A 32 16.37 -14.22 7.96
C LEU A 32 17.60 -14.87 8.59
N VAL A 33 17.68 -16.20 8.64
CA VAL A 33 18.84 -16.92 9.19
C VAL A 33 20.16 -16.64 8.44
N TYR A 34 20.07 -16.13 7.22
CA TYR A 34 21.26 -15.67 6.46
C TYR A 34 21.79 -14.33 6.94
N ASN A 35 20.96 -13.52 7.57
CA ASN A 35 21.40 -12.22 8.11
C ASN A 35 22.35 -12.43 9.27
N ARG A 36 23.55 -11.88 9.15
CA ARG A 36 24.66 -12.06 10.11
C ARG A 36 24.91 -10.84 10.98
N PHE A 37 24.31 -9.72 10.62
CA PHE A 37 24.56 -8.44 11.25
C PHE A 37 23.25 -7.82 11.73
N THR A 38 23.38 -6.95 12.74
CA THR A 38 22.28 -6.06 13.07
C THR A 38 22.07 -5.11 11.91
N THR A 39 20.89 -5.13 11.33
CA THR A 39 20.58 -4.41 10.10
C THR A 39 19.43 -3.45 10.34
N LEU A 40 19.59 -2.21 9.95
CA LEU A 40 18.52 -1.22 9.84
C LEU A 40 18.35 -0.89 8.36
N GLU A 41 17.15 -1.07 7.85
CA GLU A 41 16.81 -0.73 6.47
C GLU A 41 15.65 0.25 6.44
N MET A 42 15.74 1.22 5.54
CA MET A 42 14.68 2.17 5.25
C MET A 42 14.62 2.40 3.75
N GLY A 43 13.43 2.32 3.19
CA GLY A 43 13.16 2.62 1.79
C GLY A 43 12.27 3.85 1.66
N ILE A 44 12.64 4.72 0.73
CA ILE A 44 11.84 5.89 0.33
C ILE A 44 11.48 5.68 -1.13
N ALA A 45 10.20 5.83 -1.46
CA ALA A 45 9.72 5.84 -2.83
C ALA A 45 9.21 7.23 -3.18
N SER A 46 9.55 7.69 -4.38
CA SER A 46 9.01 8.92 -4.93
C SER A 46 8.44 8.65 -6.31
N ASP A 47 7.23 9.14 -6.55
CA ASP A 47 6.56 9.11 -7.84
C ASP A 47 6.43 10.50 -8.40
N VAL A 48 6.82 10.68 -9.65
CA VAL A 48 6.57 11.91 -10.41
C VAL A 48 5.65 11.56 -11.56
N ARG A 49 4.48 12.18 -11.58
CA ARG A 49 3.49 11.98 -12.64
C ARG A 49 3.35 13.25 -13.45
N GLN A 50 3.44 13.12 -14.74
CA GLN A 50 3.21 14.18 -15.69
C GLN A 50 1.95 13.87 -16.48
N LEU A 51 0.92 14.70 -16.32
CA LEU A 51 -0.29 14.66 -17.12
C LEU A 51 -0.19 15.73 -18.20
N VAL A 52 -0.24 15.31 -19.44
CA VAL A 52 -0.21 16.20 -20.59
C VAL A 52 -1.54 16.07 -21.32
N ASN A 53 -2.28 17.17 -21.39
CA ASN A 53 -3.44 17.33 -22.26
C ASN A 53 -3.11 18.40 -23.30
N ASN A 54 -3.88 18.48 -24.39
CA ASN A 54 -3.63 19.41 -25.52
C ASN A 54 -3.50 20.90 -25.13
N GLN A 55 -3.92 21.26 -23.91
CA GLN A 55 -3.93 22.65 -23.43
C GLN A 55 -3.22 22.86 -22.08
N THR A 56 -2.96 21.80 -21.31
CA THR A 56 -2.37 21.92 -19.98
C THR A 56 -1.35 20.82 -19.71
N LYS A 57 -0.30 21.19 -19.00
CA LYS A 57 0.71 20.30 -18.49
C LYS A 57 0.70 20.40 -16.97
N ASP A 58 0.35 19.31 -16.31
CA ASP A 58 0.34 19.22 -14.85
C ASP A 58 1.41 18.23 -14.39
N ILE A 59 2.19 18.62 -13.41
CA ILE A 59 3.26 17.80 -12.82
C ILE A 59 2.95 17.65 -11.33
N SER A 60 2.70 16.45 -10.89
CA SER A 60 2.53 16.13 -9.48
C SER A 60 3.61 15.16 -9.01
N GLY A 61 4.18 15.44 -7.83
CA GLY A 61 5.16 14.57 -7.19
C GLY A 61 4.70 14.16 -5.80
N ASN A 62 4.95 12.91 -5.46
CA ASN A 62 4.64 12.34 -4.14
C ASN A 62 5.85 11.59 -3.62
N GLY A 63 6.22 11.79 -2.35
CA GLY A 63 7.28 11.07 -1.68
C GLY A 63 6.74 10.37 -0.44
N ASN A 64 7.00 9.07 -0.31
CA ASN A 64 6.53 8.27 0.82
C ASN A 64 7.64 7.38 1.37
N ILE A 65 7.60 7.13 2.67
CA ILE A 65 8.39 6.05 3.28
C ILE A 65 7.76 4.74 2.83
N ASN A 66 8.55 3.93 2.11
CA ASN A 66 8.08 2.67 1.56
C ASN A 66 8.17 1.53 2.57
N TYR A 67 9.18 1.55 3.42
CA TYR A 67 9.32 0.63 4.56
C TYR A 67 10.41 1.10 5.52
N MET A 68 10.34 0.58 6.72
CA MET A 68 11.39 0.63 7.72
C MET A 68 11.46 -0.74 8.41
N GLY A 69 12.66 -1.32 8.47
CA GLY A 69 12.87 -2.63 9.06
C GLY A 69 14.15 -2.67 9.90
N PHE A 70 14.07 -3.37 11.00
CA PHE A 70 15.20 -3.64 11.88
C PHE A 70 15.30 -5.14 12.10
N GLY A 71 16.51 -5.66 11.98
CA GLY A 71 16.80 -7.07 12.19
C GLY A 71 18.02 -7.27 13.06
N VAL A 72 17.94 -8.26 13.94
CA VAL A 72 19.01 -8.57 14.88
C VAL A 72 19.22 -10.09 14.98
N PRO A 73 20.46 -10.58 14.78
CA PRO A 73 20.80 -11.96 15.10
C PRO A 73 20.91 -12.13 16.62
N LEU A 74 19.98 -12.87 17.20
CA LEU A 74 19.93 -13.12 18.65
C LEU A 74 20.88 -14.21 19.09
N LEU A 75 21.13 -15.19 18.20
CA LEU A 75 22.09 -16.25 18.45
C LEU A 75 23.18 -16.28 17.37
N LYS A 76 24.40 -16.61 17.80
CA LYS A 76 25.57 -16.73 16.91
C LYS A 76 25.30 -17.73 15.78
N GLY A 77 25.87 -17.43 14.62
CA GLY A 77 25.76 -18.27 13.44
C GLY A 77 24.39 -18.20 12.72
N GLY A 78 23.57 -17.18 13.03
CA GLY A 78 22.23 -17.03 12.44
C GLY A 78 21.24 -18.11 12.89
N LYS A 79 21.51 -18.76 14.01
CA LYS A 79 20.59 -19.80 14.55
C LYS A 79 19.23 -19.24 14.91
N TRP A 80 19.19 -17.99 15.34
CA TRP A 80 17.94 -17.26 15.59
C TRP A 80 18.14 -15.79 15.20
N VAL A 81 17.29 -15.32 14.32
CA VAL A 81 17.27 -13.92 13.88
C VAL A 81 15.85 -13.41 14.03
N ALA A 82 15.71 -12.28 14.70
CA ALA A 82 14.44 -11.57 14.82
C ALA A 82 14.47 -10.31 13.97
N SER A 83 13.33 -9.97 13.40
CA SER A 83 13.14 -8.73 12.64
C SER A 83 11.78 -8.14 12.97
N PHE A 84 11.73 -6.81 13.06
CA PHE A 84 10.48 -6.08 13.15
C PHE A 84 10.53 -4.87 12.23
N GLY A 85 9.38 -4.40 11.82
CA GLY A 85 9.34 -3.24 10.97
C GLY A 85 7.93 -2.77 10.64
N PHE A 86 7.92 -1.74 9.83
CA PHE A 86 6.75 -1.02 9.39
C PHE A 86 6.77 -0.87 7.88
N ASN A 87 5.64 -1.09 7.24
CA ASN A 87 5.46 -0.78 5.82
C ASN A 87 4.01 -0.40 5.51
N PRO A 88 3.79 0.49 4.55
CA PRO A 88 2.46 0.74 4.00
C PRO A 88 1.92 -0.55 3.38
N PHE A 89 0.68 -0.91 3.74
CA PHE A 89 0.00 -2.10 3.23
C PHE A 89 -0.87 -1.77 2.02
N SER A 90 -1.63 -0.69 2.10
CA SER A 90 -2.52 -0.22 1.04
C SER A 90 -2.61 1.30 1.10
N ASN A 91 -2.82 1.93 -0.04
CA ASN A 91 -3.07 3.35 -0.15
C ASN A 91 -4.22 3.56 -1.14
N MET A 92 -5.16 4.39 -0.74
CA MET A 92 -6.31 4.78 -1.55
C MET A 92 -6.30 6.30 -1.70
N ASN A 93 -6.11 6.77 -2.94
CA ASN A 93 -6.18 8.19 -3.26
C ASN A 93 -6.65 8.32 -4.71
N TYR A 94 -7.95 8.51 -4.87
CA TYR A 94 -8.55 8.72 -6.18
C TYR A 94 -9.66 9.75 -6.10
N LYS A 95 -9.84 10.46 -7.21
CA LYS A 95 -10.96 11.35 -7.44
C LYS A 95 -11.43 11.14 -8.87
N LEU A 96 -12.67 10.71 -9.00
CA LEU A 96 -13.30 10.41 -10.27
C LEU A 96 -14.56 11.24 -10.42
N PHE A 97 -14.79 11.75 -11.61
CA PHE A 97 -15.99 12.48 -11.99
C PHE A 97 -16.72 11.69 -13.06
N SER A 98 -18.02 11.54 -12.90
CA SER A 98 -18.88 10.94 -13.91
C SER A 98 -20.12 11.82 -14.09
N GLU A 99 -20.49 12.02 -15.34
CA GLU A 99 -21.71 12.74 -15.71
C GLU A 99 -22.68 11.77 -16.38
N GLU A 100 -23.90 11.71 -15.89
CA GLU A 100 -24.96 10.86 -16.44
C GLU A 100 -26.21 11.69 -16.74
N LEU A 101 -26.78 11.43 -17.92
CA LEU A 101 -28.08 11.99 -18.31
C LEU A 101 -29.21 11.16 -17.72
N VAL A 102 -30.01 11.75 -16.85
CA VAL A 102 -31.17 11.08 -16.25
C VAL A 102 -32.31 11.01 -17.24
N ARG A 103 -32.85 9.82 -17.43
CA ARG A 103 -34.12 9.61 -18.16
C ARG A 103 -35.29 9.78 -17.22
N GLY A 104 -36.29 10.54 -17.66
CA GLY A 104 -37.60 10.62 -16.97
C GLY A 104 -38.29 9.26 -16.87
N VAL A 105 -39.21 9.14 -15.91
CA VAL A 105 -39.98 7.92 -15.66
C VAL A 105 -40.78 7.48 -16.88
N ASP A 106 -41.10 8.39 -17.79
CA ASP A 106 -41.79 8.17 -19.07
C ASP A 106 -40.85 7.82 -20.24
N GLY A 107 -39.55 7.62 -19.98
CA GLY A 107 -38.55 7.32 -20.99
C GLY A 107 -38.04 8.54 -21.77
N SER A 108 -38.55 9.75 -21.48
CA SER A 108 -38.01 10.97 -22.07
C SER A 108 -36.65 11.31 -21.47
N LEU A 109 -35.72 11.83 -22.31
CA LEU A 109 -34.49 12.40 -21.84
C LEU A 109 -34.80 13.71 -21.16
N THR A 110 -34.81 13.73 -19.84
CA THR A 110 -34.85 14.98 -19.08
C THR A 110 -33.48 15.66 -19.24
N SER A 111 -33.46 16.95 -19.41
CA SER A 111 -32.22 17.74 -19.55
C SER A 111 -31.40 17.83 -18.25
N ALA A 112 -31.66 16.98 -17.29
CA ALA A 112 -30.97 16.96 -16.01
C ALA A 112 -29.71 16.11 -16.11
N LEU A 113 -28.57 16.75 -15.97
CA LEU A 113 -27.28 16.11 -15.80
C LEU A 113 -27.06 15.82 -14.32
N VAL A 114 -26.78 14.57 -14.00
CA VAL A 114 -26.35 14.16 -12.66
C VAL A 114 -24.84 14.02 -12.67
N ASN A 115 -24.18 14.81 -11.84
CA ASN A 115 -22.75 14.74 -11.63
C ASN A 115 -22.48 13.85 -10.41
N HIS A 116 -21.68 12.81 -10.61
CA HIS A 116 -21.21 11.92 -9.56
C HIS A 116 -19.74 12.18 -9.28
N ASP A 117 -19.44 12.57 -8.05
CA ASP A 117 -18.10 12.75 -7.53
C ASP A 117 -17.77 11.55 -6.64
N TYR A 118 -16.76 10.78 -7.03
CA TYR A 118 -16.22 9.67 -6.25
C TYR A 118 -14.86 10.06 -5.70
N GLU A 119 -14.72 10.11 -4.40
CA GLU A 119 -13.47 10.43 -3.74
C GLU A 119 -13.10 9.33 -2.76
N GLY A 120 -11.92 8.74 -2.93
CA GLY A 120 -11.37 7.77 -2.01
C GLY A 120 -10.06 8.25 -1.42
N THR A 121 -9.97 8.26 -0.08
CA THR A 121 -8.78 8.69 0.63
C THR A 121 -8.47 7.74 1.78
N GLY A 122 -7.19 7.66 2.14
CA GLY A 122 -6.74 6.91 3.29
C GLY A 122 -5.66 5.88 2.96
N GLY A 123 -5.30 5.11 3.98
CA GLY A 123 -4.28 4.07 3.84
C GLY A 123 -4.24 3.14 5.03
N LEU A 124 -3.78 1.94 4.75
CA LEU A 124 -3.50 0.93 5.76
C LEU A 124 -1.99 0.77 5.87
N SER A 125 -1.53 0.62 7.09
CA SER A 125 -0.15 0.36 7.42
C SER A 125 -0.03 -0.96 8.15
N GLN A 126 1.12 -1.58 8.05
CA GLN A 126 1.42 -2.87 8.65
C GLN A 126 2.65 -2.74 9.54
N LEU A 127 2.51 -3.14 10.80
CA LEU A 127 3.62 -3.52 11.66
C LEU A 127 3.82 -5.01 11.56
N TYR A 128 5.06 -5.45 11.43
CA TYR A 128 5.36 -6.88 11.42
C TYR A 128 6.46 -7.24 12.41
N PHE A 129 6.39 -8.47 12.88
CA PHE A 129 7.43 -9.12 13.66
C PHE A 129 7.69 -10.50 13.06
N SER A 130 8.95 -10.76 12.72
CA SER A 130 9.38 -11.97 12.05
C SER A 130 10.50 -12.64 12.83
N ASN A 131 10.51 -13.97 12.84
CA ASN A 131 11.55 -14.77 13.44
C ASN A 131 12.00 -15.84 12.45
N GLY A 132 13.29 -16.00 12.28
CA GLY A 132 13.90 -17.06 11.53
C GLY A 132 14.74 -17.95 12.45
N PHE A 133 14.58 -19.24 12.34
CA PHE A 133 15.28 -20.26 13.12
C PHE A 133 16.00 -21.22 12.20
N LYS A 134 17.30 -21.40 12.40
CA LYS A 134 18.09 -22.40 11.70
C LYS A 134 18.11 -23.69 12.54
N LEU A 135 17.50 -24.74 12.02
CA LEU A 135 17.42 -26.04 12.68
C LEU A 135 18.60 -26.94 12.29
N SER A 136 18.97 -26.95 11.02
CA SER A 136 20.17 -27.63 10.49
C SER A 136 20.83 -26.76 9.42
N ASP A 137 21.91 -27.24 8.79
CA ASP A 137 22.57 -26.50 7.72
C ASP A 137 21.68 -26.36 6.48
N ASP A 138 20.82 -27.33 6.26
CA ASP A 138 19.93 -27.40 5.09
C ASP A 138 18.49 -27.00 5.40
N PHE A 139 18.14 -26.83 6.68
CA PHE A 139 16.74 -26.57 7.07
C PHE A 139 16.62 -25.37 8.01
N SER A 140 15.80 -24.43 7.58
CA SER A 140 15.39 -23.26 8.38
C SER A 140 13.87 -23.10 8.40
N PHE A 141 13.38 -22.56 9.48
CA PHE A 141 11.97 -22.30 9.71
C PHE A 141 11.76 -20.83 10.08
N GLY A 142 10.65 -20.26 9.66
CA GLY A 142 10.34 -18.85 9.96
C GLY A 142 8.88 -18.63 10.27
N LEU A 143 8.64 -17.70 11.18
CA LEU A 143 7.31 -17.22 11.56
C LEU A 143 7.25 -15.70 11.42
N LYS A 144 6.13 -15.20 10.88
CA LYS A 144 5.83 -13.78 10.78
C LYS A 144 4.43 -13.52 11.29
N GLY A 145 4.31 -12.58 12.23
CA GLY A 145 3.06 -11.97 12.66
C GLY A 145 2.97 -10.55 12.15
N SER A 146 1.77 -10.13 11.74
CA SER A 146 1.54 -8.78 11.25
C SER A 146 0.27 -8.20 11.86
N TYR A 147 0.35 -6.92 12.21
CA TYR A 147 -0.78 -6.12 12.66
C TYR A 147 -1.03 -5.01 11.64
N ILE A 148 -2.22 -4.99 11.07
CA ILE A 148 -2.64 -4.01 10.07
C ILE A 148 -3.54 -2.99 10.77
N PHE A 149 -3.28 -1.71 10.51
CA PHE A 149 -4.05 -0.60 11.07
C PHE A 149 -4.14 0.55 10.08
N GLY A 150 -5.14 1.40 10.27
CA GLY A 150 -5.38 2.55 9.42
C GLY A 150 -6.86 2.75 9.13
N SER A 151 -7.17 3.63 8.19
CA SER A 151 -8.54 3.88 7.76
C SER A 151 -8.61 4.17 6.28
N LEU A 152 -9.67 3.70 5.66
CA LEU A 152 -10.06 3.99 4.29
C LEU A 152 -11.40 4.72 4.34
N SER A 153 -11.51 5.80 3.58
CA SER A 153 -12.73 6.61 3.48
C SER A 153 -13.12 6.74 2.02
N SER A 154 -14.35 6.39 1.71
CA SER A 154 -14.95 6.58 0.39
C SER A 154 -16.12 7.54 0.52
N ASN A 155 -16.13 8.58 -0.29
CA ASN A 155 -17.20 9.56 -0.36
C ASN A 155 -17.76 9.56 -1.78
N ILE A 156 -19.06 9.39 -1.88
CA ILE A 156 -19.81 9.48 -3.14
C ILE A 156 -20.81 10.62 -3.00
N SER A 157 -20.64 11.64 -3.82
CA SER A 157 -21.54 12.80 -3.87
C SER A 157 -22.21 12.86 -5.23
N SER A 158 -23.53 12.93 -5.23
CA SER A 158 -24.34 13.03 -6.45
C SER A 158 -25.13 14.33 -6.42
N LYS A 159 -24.97 15.13 -7.47
CA LYS A 159 -25.64 16.43 -7.61
C LYS A 159 -26.39 16.50 -8.94
N VAL A 160 -27.62 16.98 -8.89
CA VAL A 160 -28.43 17.27 -10.09
C VAL A 160 -28.15 18.69 -10.53
N SER A 161 -27.71 18.87 -11.77
CA SER A 161 -27.21 20.17 -12.27
C SER A 161 -28.27 21.28 -12.30
N ASN A 162 -29.53 20.92 -12.55
CA ASN A 162 -30.63 21.90 -12.68
C ASN A 162 -31.44 22.11 -11.38
N GLU A 163 -31.17 21.34 -10.33
CA GLU A 163 -31.91 21.37 -9.07
C GLU A 163 -30.92 21.28 -7.90
N PRO A 164 -30.28 22.38 -7.51
CA PRO A 164 -29.21 22.36 -6.52
C PRO A 164 -29.64 21.91 -5.11
N GLN A 165 -30.93 21.84 -4.85
CA GLN A 165 -31.49 21.31 -3.60
C GLN A 165 -31.55 19.77 -3.55
N PHE A 166 -31.41 19.08 -4.70
CA PHE A 166 -31.38 17.64 -4.77
C PHE A 166 -29.93 17.16 -4.90
N TYR A 167 -29.28 16.88 -3.79
CA TYR A 167 -28.01 16.18 -3.78
C TYR A 167 -28.02 15.10 -2.71
N SER A 168 -27.34 14.03 -2.99
CA SER A 168 -27.16 12.90 -2.09
C SER A 168 -25.69 12.70 -1.82
N ASN A 169 -25.31 12.54 -0.56
CA ASN A 169 -23.99 12.17 -0.16
C ASN A 169 -24.03 10.80 0.52
N LEU A 170 -23.24 9.88 0.02
CA LEU A 170 -22.95 8.62 0.69
C LEU A 170 -21.52 8.67 1.19
N PHE A 171 -21.36 8.53 2.48
CA PHE A 171 -20.06 8.50 3.13
C PHE A 171 -19.84 7.15 3.79
N GLU A 172 -18.83 6.44 3.35
CA GLU A 172 -18.42 5.16 3.93
C GLU A 172 -17.01 5.27 4.49
N LYS A 173 -16.85 4.90 5.74
CA LYS A 173 -15.57 4.86 6.41
C LYS A 173 -15.36 3.51 7.06
N SER A 174 -14.26 2.84 6.69
CA SER A 174 -13.80 1.62 7.31
C SER A 174 -12.49 1.88 8.06
N SER A 175 -12.40 1.43 9.30
CA SER A 175 -11.19 1.51 10.12
C SER A 175 -10.77 0.12 10.59
N PHE A 176 -9.48 -0.15 10.59
CA PHE A 176 -8.87 -1.43 10.92
C PHE A 176 -7.76 -1.24 11.97
#